data_69b6b811fbc7d8e5febaad58810c5155
#
_entry.id   69b6b811fbc7d8e5febaad58810c5155
#
_cell.length_a   1.000
_cell.length_b   1.000
_cell.length_c   1.000
_cell.angle_alpha   90.00
_cell.angle_beta   90.00
_cell.angle_gamma   90.00
#
_symmetry.space_group_name_H-M   'P 1'
#
loop_
_entity.id
_entity.type
_entity.pdbx_description
1 polymer ?
#
loop_
_entity_poly.entity_id
_entity_poly.type
_entity_poly.pdbx_seq_one_letter_code
_entity_poly.pdbx_strand_id
1 'polypeptide(L)'
;MDIKELGDALLGIEPKKRDQWFQLLKDPVFVPTYNYKTWDETRAHPLRKMQAIAKSKIVSVKDFGTDPHNIFAAHEFIAMTDGALAVKFTVQFNLFGGSIFALCTDRHKHLFDKIDDLSVFGCFCLTELGYGNNAVEMETTATYDKEKKEFVINTPTTLSQKYWISNGFNHANNSLVFAQTIVNGKNEGVNAFLVPIRDTKSHNPLPGVTIVDMGVKMGLNGVDNAALKYNNVRVPREFMMNRYADVTPEGVFKSEVKLVPQRFFKVTERLLSGRICIAAMCIGAQKACL
;
A
#
# COMPACT_ATOMS: atom_id res chain seq x y z
N MET A 1 -29.37 -15.83 26.67
CA MET A 1 -28.02 -15.82 26.02
C MET A 1 -27.01 -15.58 27.13
N ASP A 2 -26.10 -16.47 27.31
CA ASP A 2 -25.02 -16.34 28.29
C ASP A 2 -24.10 -15.16 27.87
N ILE A 3 -23.45 -14.49 28.84
CA ILE A 3 -22.53 -13.37 28.62
C ILE A 3 -21.40 -13.82 27.65
N LYS A 4 -20.94 -15.06 27.80
CA LYS A 4 -19.93 -15.62 26.93
C LYS A 4 -20.45 -15.81 25.48
N GLU A 5 -21.66 -16.36 25.34
CA GLU A 5 -22.29 -16.54 24.01
C GLU A 5 -22.54 -15.17 23.34
N LEU A 6 -22.95 -14.17 24.10
CA LEU A 6 -23.09 -12.82 23.58
C LEU A 6 -21.73 -12.23 23.14
N GLY A 7 -20.69 -12.43 23.96
CA GLY A 7 -19.34 -12.01 23.64
C GLY A 7 -18.82 -12.65 22.35
N ASP A 8 -18.97 -13.96 22.21
CA ASP A 8 -18.56 -14.70 21.01
C ASP A 8 -19.36 -14.25 19.77
N ALA A 9 -20.66 -13.98 19.93
CA ALA A 9 -21.50 -13.46 18.85
C ALA A 9 -21.08 -12.04 18.41
N LEU A 10 -20.73 -11.17 19.35
CA LEU A 10 -20.23 -9.82 19.07
C LEU A 10 -18.83 -9.82 18.45
N LEU A 11 -17.97 -10.76 18.85
CA LEU A 11 -16.66 -10.95 18.26
C LEU A 11 -16.76 -11.52 16.85
N GLY A 12 -17.80 -12.31 16.55
CA GLY A 12 -18.01 -12.90 15.22
C GLY A 12 -17.03 -14.02 14.88
N ILE A 13 -16.56 -14.07 13.62
CA ILE A 13 -15.70 -15.13 13.11
C ILE A 13 -14.34 -15.08 13.81
N GLU A 14 -13.77 -16.28 14.13
CA GLU A 14 -12.45 -16.43 14.78
C GLU A 14 -12.30 -15.72 16.14
N PRO A 15 -13.15 -16.03 17.15
CA PRO A 15 -13.14 -15.32 18.43
C PRO A 15 -11.78 -15.29 19.13
N LYS A 16 -11.01 -16.38 19.07
CA LYS A 16 -9.66 -16.45 19.67
C LYS A 16 -8.68 -15.46 19.04
N LYS A 17 -8.71 -15.34 17.72
CA LYS A 17 -7.85 -14.40 16.99
C LYS A 17 -8.25 -12.96 17.31
N ARG A 18 -9.55 -12.71 17.41
CA ARG A 18 -10.09 -11.40 17.76
C ARG A 18 -9.75 -11.01 19.19
N ASP A 19 -9.75 -11.97 20.14
CA ASP A 19 -9.26 -11.72 21.49
C ASP A 19 -7.77 -11.32 21.53
N GLN A 20 -6.92 -11.94 20.69
CA GLN A 20 -5.52 -11.52 20.55
C GLN A 20 -5.39 -10.07 20.11
N TRP A 21 -6.24 -9.59 19.19
CA TRP A 21 -6.30 -8.18 18.83
C TRP A 21 -6.68 -7.30 20.01
N PHE A 22 -7.71 -7.66 20.78
CA PHE A 22 -8.07 -6.92 21.99
C PHE A 22 -6.93 -6.83 23.00
N GLN A 23 -6.19 -7.94 23.21
CA GLN A 23 -5.06 -7.92 24.13
C GLN A 23 -3.95 -7.00 23.63
N LEU A 24 -3.65 -7.00 22.32
CA LEU A 24 -2.68 -6.11 21.73
C LEU A 24 -3.07 -4.63 21.93
N LEU A 25 -4.33 -4.28 21.71
CA LEU A 25 -4.82 -2.91 21.83
C LEU A 25 -4.82 -2.35 23.28
N LYS A 26 -4.61 -3.20 24.29
CA LYS A 26 -4.39 -2.76 25.68
C LYS A 26 -3.00 -2.15 25.91
N ASP A 27 -2.07 -2.31 24.97
CA ASP A 27 -0.75 -1.67 25.07
C ASP A 27 -0.93 -0.13 25.10
N PRO A 28 -0.25 0.57 26.03
CA PRO A 28 -0.35 2.02 26.16
C PRO A 28 -0.08 2.81 24.88
N VAL A 29 0.67 2.24 23.92
CA VAL A 29 0.93 2.90 22.63
C VAL A 29 -0.34 3.17 21.84
N PHE A 30 -1.43 2.39 22.05
CA PHE A 30 -2.72 2.55 21.36
C PHE A 30 -3.66 3.54 22.02
N VAL A 31 -3.33 4.05 23.19
CA VAL A 31 -4.15 5.06 23.87
C VAL A 31 -4.27 6.29 22.95
N PRO A 32 -5.50 6.78 22.67
CA PRO A 32 -5.71 7.97 21.88
C PRO A 32 -4.99 9.17 22.50
N THR A 33 -4.25 9.92 21.68
CA THR A 33 -3.56 11.14 22.09
C THR A 33 -3.93 12.24 21.09
N TYR A 34 -4.35 13.40 21.60
CA TYR A 34 -4.81 14.50 20.78
C TYR A 34 -3.98 15.79 20.96
N ASN A 35 -3.07 15.79 21.93
CA ASN A 35 -2.27 16.98 22.30
C ASN A 35 -0.89 16.94 21.64
N TYR A 36 -0.85 16.83 20.31
CA TYR A 36 0.41 16.92 19.55
C TYR A 36 0.87 18.36 19.46
N LYS A 37 2.16 18.59 19.71
CA LYS A 37 2.79 19.92 19.63
C LYS A 37 3.27 20.27 18.22
N THR A 38 3.58 19.25 17.42
CA THR A 38 4.11 19.42 16.06
C THR A 38 3.44 18.47 15.07
N TRP A 39 3.55 18.78 13.79
CA TRP A 39 3.10 17.90 12.71
C TRP A 39 3.89 16.59 12.66
N ASP A 40 5.17 16.64 12.96
CA ASP A 40 6.02 15.45 12.99
C ASP A 40 5.58 14.49 14.10
N GLU A 41 5.23 14.99 15.28
CA GLU A 41 4.63 14.17 16.34
C GLU A 41 3.30 13.55 15.92
N THR A 42 2.43 14.34 15.27
CA THR A 42 1.13 13.87 14.77
C THR A 42 1.30 12.70 13.80
N ARG A 43 2.31 12.76 12.91
CA ARG A 43 2.59 11.73 11.92
C ARG A 43 3.39 10.54 12.48
N ALA A 44 4.26 10.78 13.46
CA ALA A 44 5.06 9.73 14.09
C ALA A 44 4.21 8.80 14.98
N HIS A 45 3.13 9.31 15.57
CA HIS A 45 2.32 8.52 16.50
C HIS A 45 1.65 7.30 15.84
N PRO A 46 0.94 7.40 14.71
CA PRO A 46 0.42 6.24 14.01
C PRO A 46 1.53 5.27 13.57
N LEU A 47 2.73 5.77 13.22
CA LEU A 47 3.85 4.91 12.87
C LEU A 47 4.31 4.04 14.06
N ARG A 48 4.42 4.61 15.27
CA ARG A 48 4.75 3.83 16.48
C ARG A 48 3.74 2.71 16.74
N LYS A 49 2.45 3.00 16.57
CA LYS A 49 1.39 1.98 16.65
C LYS A 49 1.55 0.89 15.58
N MET A 50 1.85 1.25 14.34
CA MET A 50 2.14 0.26 13.29
C MET A 50 3.35 -0.61 13.62
N GLN A 51 4.41 -0.03 14.18
CA GLN A 51 5.59 -0.78 14.63
C GLN A 51 5.24 -1.79 15.75
N ALA A 52 4.36 -1.42 16.67
CA ALA A 52 3.87 -2.35 17.70
C ALA A 52 3.06 -3.51 17.08
N ILE A 53 2.21 -3.24 16.09
CA ILE A 53 1.48 -4.27 15.35
C ILE A 53 2.45 -5.19 14.61
N ALA A 54 3.42 -4.64 13.88
CA ALA A 54 4.42 -5.44 13.16
C ALA A 54 5.24 -6.33 14.11
N LYS A 55 5.67 -5.78 15.26
CA LYS A 55 6.41 -6.51 16.29
C LYS A 55 5.61 -7.65 16.90
N SER A 56 4.29 -7.51 17.02
CA SER A 56 3.42 -8.57 17.56
C SER A 56 3.25 -9.76 16.63
N LYS A 57 3.52 -9.60 15.33
CA LYS A 57 3.33 -10.61 14.28
C LYS A 57 1.89 -11.17 14.20
N ILE A 58 0.92 -10.40 14.69
CA ILE A 58 -0.50 -10.81 14.72
C ILE A 58 -1.12 -10.85 13.32
N VAL A 59 -0.54 -10.16 12.36
CA VAL A 59 -1.02 -10.07 10.97
C VAL A 59 0.17 -10.15 10.01
N SER A 60 -0.06 -10.77 8.85
CA SER A 60 0.91 -10.87 7.76
C SER A 60 0.21 -10.59 6.42
N VAL A 61 0.94 -10.10 5.43
CA VAL A 61 0.43 -10.05 4.05
C VAL A 61 0.12 -11.43 3.48
N LYS A 62 0.70 -12.49 4.06
CA LYS A 62 0.40 -13.88 3.69
C LYS A 62 -1.02 -14.30 4.10
N ASP A 63 -1.63 -13.60 5.07
CA ASP A 63 -3.00 -13.86 5.54
C ASP A 63 -4.03 -13.68 4.43
N PHE A 64 -3.76 -12.92 3.37
CA PHE A 64 -4.63 -12.89 2.19
C PHE A 64 -4.86 -14.26 1.56
N GLY A 65 -3.93 -15.19 1.71
CA GLY A 65 -4.05 -16.56 1.21
C GLY A 65 -4.34 -17.61 2.29
N THR A 66 -3.99 -17.34 3.55
CA THR A 66 -4.05 -18.35 4.62
C THR A 66 -5.13 -18.07 5.67
N ASP A 67 -5.42 -16.80 5.95
CA ASP A 67 -6.40 -16.35 6.95
C ASP A 67 -6.98 -14.97 6.58
N PRO A 68 -7.77 -14.86 5.50
CA PRO A 68 -8.29 -13.57 5.05
C PRO A 68 -9.20 -12.87 6.08
N HIS A 69 -9.83 -13.62 6.99
CA HIS A 69 -10.64 -13.04 8.08
C HIS A 69 -9.79 -12.22 9.05
N ASN A 70 -8.53 -12.60 9.28
CA ASN A 70 -7.61 -11.83 10.09
C ASN A 70 -7.30 -10.45 9.49
N ILE A 71 -7.25 -10.33 8.17
CA ILE A 71 -7.07 -9.04 7.48
C ILE A 71 -8.25 -8.11 7.79
N PHE A 72 -9.48 -8.60 7.73
CA PHE A 72 -10.68 -7.79 8.04
C PHE A 72 -10.76 -7.47 9.54
N ALA A 73 -10.45 -8.43 10.40
CA ALA A 73 -10.37 -8.21 11.84
C ALA A 73 -9.35 -7.12 12.19
N ALA A 74 -8.15 -7.17 11.58
CA ALA A 74 -7.11 -6.14 11.75
C ALA A 74 -7.67 -4.75 11.44
N HIS A 75 -8.36 -4.58 10.32
CA HIS A 75 -8.94 -3.30 9.92
C HIS A 75 -10.00 -2.82 10.90
N GLU A 76 -10.87 -3.71 11.38
CA GLU A 76 -11.89 -3.42 12.38
C GLU A 76 -11.27 -2.95 13.70
N PHE A 77 -10.35 -3.74 14.28
CA PHE A 77 -9.75 -3.43 15.57
C PHE A 77 -8.88 -2.17 15.56
N ILE A 78 -8.08 -1.98 14.51
CA ILE A 78 -7.22 -0.81 14.38
C ILE A 78 -8.06 0.48 14.29
N ALA A 79 -9.17 0.44 13.56
CA ALA A 79 -10.05 1.59 13.41
C ALA A 79 -10.76 2.01 14.71
N MET A 80 -10.88 1.09 15.69
CA MET A 80 -11.36 1.42 17.03
C MET A 80 -10.44 2.38 17.80
N THR A 81 -9.16 2.47 17.41
CA THR A 81 -8.15 3.22 18.16
C THR A 81 -7.73 4.53 17.51
N ASP A 82 -7.56 4.53 16.19
CA ASP A 82 -6.96 5.68 15.48
C ASP A 82 -7.24 5.61 13.97
N GLY A 83 -7.97 6.58 13.45
CA GLY A 83 -8.29 6.65 12.02
C GLY A 83 -7.07 6.86 11.14
N ALA A 84 -6.05 7.60 11.59
CA ALA A 84 -4.81 7.78 10.82
C ALA A 84 -4.00 6.48 10.76
N LEU A 85 -3.92 5.75 11.87
CA LEU A 85 -3.33 4.41 11.90
C LEU A 85 -4.07 3.47 10.95
N ALA A 86 -5.40 3.47 10.97
CA ALA A 86 -6.20 2.60 10.11
C ALA A 86 -5.90 2.84 8.62
N VAL A 87 -5.80 4.10 8.20
CA VAL A 87 -5.41 4.46 6.82
C VAL A 87 -3.97 4.02 6.52
N LYS A 88 -3.00 4.30 7.40
CA LYS A 88 -1.61 3.89 7.19
C LYS A 88 -1.47 2.38 7.10
N PHE A 89 -2.19 1.65 7.95
CA PHE A 89 -2.23 0.20 7.96
C PHE A 89 -2.80 -0.37 6.66
N THR A 90 -3.97 0.11 6.22
CA THR A 90 -4.57 -0.38 4.97
C THR A 90 -3.68 -0.10 3.76
N VAL A 91 -2.95 1.02 3.75
CA VAL A 91 -2.00 1.31 2.66
C VAL A 91 -0.83 0.33 2.69
N GLN A 92 -0.23 0.06 3.85
CA GLN A 92 0.90 -0.87 3.96
C GLN A 92 0.50 -2.31 3.68
N PHE A 93 -0.49 -2.84 4.40
CA PHE A 93 -0.80 -4.26 4.38
C PHE A 93 -1.77 -4.65 3.26
N ASN A 94 -2.80 -3.83 2.96
CA ASN A 94 -3.77 -4.18 1.93
C ASN A 94 -3.36 -3.64 0.55
N LEU A 95 -3.16 -2.31 0.39
CA LEU A 95 -2.91 -1.74 -0.93
C LEU A 95 -1.49 -2.06 -1.43
N PHE A 96 -0.46 -1.75 -0.68
CA PHE A 96 0.93 -2.02 -1.07
C PHE A 96 1.25 -3.52 -0.97
N GLY A 97 1.25 -4.06 0.24
CA GLY A 97 1.64 -5.45 0.50
C GLY A 97 0.69 -6.45 -0.16
N GLY A 98 -0.63 -6.24 -0.03
CA GLY A 98 -1.63 -7.09 -0.65
C GLY A 98 -1.58 -7.07 -2.18
N SER A 99 -1.23 -5.94 -2.81
CA SER A 99 -1.01 -5.90 -4.26
C SER A 99 0.25 -6.66 -4.66
N ILE A 100 1.35 -6.54 -3.90
CA ILE A 100 2.55 -7.34 -4.13
C ILE A 100 2.22 -8.83 -3.98
N PHE A 101 1.48 -9.22 -2.93
CA PHE A 101 1.01 -10.60 -2.75
C PHE A 101 0.19 -11.11 -3.94
N ALA A 102 -0.76 -10.30 -4.43
CA ALA A 102 -1.65 -10.68 -5.52
C ALA A 102 -0.96 -10.72 -6.89
N LEU A 103 0.01 -9.83 -7.13
CA LEU A 103 0.63 -9.60 -8.43
C LEU A 103 2.02 -10.24 -8.57
N CYS A 104 2.56 -10.83 -7.50
CA CYS A 104 3.87 -11.46 -7.50
C CYS A 104 3.86 -12.86 -8.11
N THR A 105 5.07 -13.31 -8.43
CA THR A 105 5.45 -14.71 -8.56
C THR A 105 6.51 -15.02 -7.50
N ASP A 106 7.15 -16.19 -7.57
CA ASP A 106 8.25 -16.56 -6.65
C ASP A 106 9.37 -15.51 -6.61
N ARG A 107 9.53 -14.74 -7.70
CA ARG A 107 10.49 -13.64 -7.81
C ARG A 107 10.40 -12.63 -6.65
N HIS A 108 9.21 -12.38 -6.12
CA HIS A 108 8.96 -11.31 -5.16
C HIS A 108 8.60 -11.81 -3.74
N LYS A 109 8.46 -13.12 -3.53
CA LYS A 109 8.06 -13.68 -2.22
C LYS A 109 8.97 -13.28 -1.06
N HIS A 110 10.24 -13.00 -1.35
CA HIS A 110 11.22 -12.52 -0.38
C HIS A 110 10.89 -11.16 0.23
N LEU A 111 9.92 -10.44 -0.35
CA LEU A 111 9.45 -9.14 0.17
C LEU A 111 8.43 -9.29 1.31
N PHE A 112 7.74 -10.42 1.43
CA PHE A 112 6.62 -10.54 2.39
C PHE A 112 7.04 -10.29 3.83
N ASP A 113 8.10 -10.96 4.28
CA ASP A 113 8.60 -10.77 5.65
C ASP A 113 9.10 -9.33 5.89
N LYS A 114 9.68 -8.69 4.85
CA LYS A 114 10.13 -7.30 4.90
C LYS A 114 8.98 -6.28 4.91
N ILE A 115 7.84 -6.64 4.32
CA ILE A 115 6.62 -5.84 4.39
C ILE A 115 6.00 -5.96 5.78
N ASP A 116 5.96 -7.17 6.32
CA ASP A 116 5.40 -7.48 7.64
C ASP A 116 6.20 -6.81 8.78
N ASP A 117 7.52 -6.75 8.70
CA ASP A 117 8.40 -6.11 9.68
C ASP A 117 8.62 -4.60 9.45
N LEU A 118 8.00 -4.05 8.38
CA LEU A 118 8.09 -2.65 7.95
C LEU A 118 9.48 -2.21 7.44
N SER A 119 10.45 -3.11 7.24
CA SER A 119 11.73 -2.75 6.60
C SER A 119 11.53 -2.35 5.13
N VAL A 120 10.52 -2.90 4.48
CA VAL A 120 9.93 -2.40 3.22
C VAL A 120 8.60 -1.73 3.56
N PHE A 121 8.67 -0.41 3.80
CA PHE A 121 7.50 0.41 4.07
C PHE A 121 7.01 1.06 2.78
N GLY A 122 5.74 0.79 2.42
CA GLY A 122 5.25 1.12 1.10
C GLY A 122 4.16 2.17 1.03
N CYS A 123 4.08 2.78 -0.16
CA CYS A 123 2.94 3.58 -0.58
C CYS A 123 2.40 3.07 -1.92
N PHE A 124 1.13 3.39 -2.20
CA PHE A 124 0.39 2.89 -3.36
C PHE A 124 0.18 4.02 -4.37
N CYS A 125 0.93 4.01 -5.47
CA CYS A 125 1.01 5.10 -6.43
C CYS A 125 0.19 4.80 -7.69
N LEU A 126 -1.15 4.77 -7.55
CA LEU A 126 -2.09 4.58 -8.67
C LEU A 126 -2.57 5.92 -9.22
N THR A 127 -3.19 6.76 -8.37
CA THR A 127 -3.88 7.99 -8.78
C THR A 127 -2.92 9.07 -9.23
N GLU A 128 -3.30 9.82 -10.28
CA GLU A 128 -2.57 10.98 -10.78
C GLU A 128 -3.39 12.25 -10.65
N LEU A 129 -2.74 13.40 -10.57
CA LEU A 129 -3.40 14.69 -10.40
C LEU A 129 -4.45 14.97 -11.48
N GLY A 130 -4.14 14.63 -12.73
CA GLY A 130 -5.01 14.93 -13.87
C GLY A 130 -6.10 13.90 -14.15
N TYR A 131 -6.03 12.71 -13.56
CA TYR A 131 -6.83 11.58 -14.03
C TYR A 131 -7.82 11.02 -12.99
N GLY A 132 -7.63 11.26 -11.70
CA GLY A 132 -8.56 10.86 -10.64
C GLY A 132 -9.00 9.39 -10.77
N ASN A 133 -10.31 9.18 -10.92
CA ASN A 133 -10.89 7.85 -11.10
C ASN A 133 -10.65 7.25 -12.51
N ASN A 134 -10.29 8.05 -13.49
CA ASN A 134 -9.94 7.58 -14.83
C ASN A 134 -8.50 7.08 -14.90
N ALA A 135 -8.14 6.19 -13.98
CA ALA A 135 -6.77 5.70 -13.83
C ALA A 135 -6.25 4.91 -15.05
N VAL A 136 -7.12 4.45 -15.93
CA VAL A 136 -6.70 3.78 -17.17
C VAL A 136 -5.98 4.72 -18.15
N GLU A 137 -6.28 6.00 -18.07
CA GLU A 137 -5.69 7.07 -18.92
C GLU A 137 -4.44 7.71 -18.30
N MET A 138 -3.91 7.15 -17.20
CA MET A 138 -2.71 7.69 -16.57
C MET A 138 -1.57 7.89 -17.57
N GLU A 139 -0.77 8.94 -17.34
CA GLU A 139 0.36 9.28 -18.21
C GLU A 139 1.71 8.77 -17.71
N THR A 140 1.85 8.40 -16.43
CA THR A 140 3.11 7.81 -15.93
C THR A 140 3.48 6.62 -16.80
N THR A 141 4.72 6.60 -17.26
CA THR A 141 5.25 5.52 -18.12
C THR A 141 6.31 4.69 -17.42
N ALA A 142 6.39 3.42 -17.81
CA ALA A 142 7.49 2.51 -17.52
C ALA A 142 8.04 1.97 -18.84
N THR A 143 9.09 2.60 -19.35
CA THR A 143 9.68 2.24 -20.64
C THR A 143 10.79 1.23 -20.45
N TYR A 144 10.71 0.11 -21.13
CA TYR A 144 11.73 -0.93 -21.06
C TYR A 144 12.97 -0.58 -21.88
N ASP A 145 14.10 -0.56 -21.20
CA ASP A 145 15.45 -0.42 -21.80
C ASP A 145 16.05 -1.82 -21.97
N LYS A 146 16.07 -2.30 -23.21
CA LYS A 146 16.52 -3.66 -23.53
C LYS A 146 18.04 -3.83 -23.30
N GLU A 147 18.84 -2.79 -23.52
CA GLU A 147 20.29 -2.88 -23.34
C GLU A 147 20.67 -3.01 -21.88
N LYS A 148 20.02 -2.25 -21.01
CA LYS A 148 20.27 -2.25 -19.57
C LYS A 148 19.41 -3.26 -18.80
N LYS A 149 18.38 -3.84 -19.45
CA LYS A 149 17.39 -4.73 -18.83
C LYS A 149 16.70 -4.08 -17.64
N GLU A 150 16.34 -2.81 -17.79
CA GLU A 150 15.72 -1.97 -16.77
C GLU A 150 14.43 -1.34 -17.29
N PHE A 151 13.55 -0.96 -16.38
CA PHE A 151 12.46 -0.03 -16.68
C PHE A 151 12.84 1.39 -16.28
N VAL A 152 12.49 2.34 -17.12
CA VAL A 152 12.61 3.79 -16.86
C VAL A 152 11.22 4.30 -16.48
N ILE A 153 11.03 4.66 -15.21
CA ILE A 153 9.78 5.22 -14.69
C ILE A 153 9.83 6.73 -14.85
N ASN A 154 8.81 7.29 -15.50
CA ASN A 154 8.77 8.71 -15.77
C ASN A 154 7.36 9.30 -15.61
N THR A 155 7.25 10.46 -14.99
CA THR A 155 6.03 11.30 -14.92
C THR A 155 6.24 12.49 -15.86
N PRO A 156 5.76 12.43 -17.12
CA PRO A 156 6.14 13.38 -18.18
C PRO A 156 5.56 14.78 -17.98
N THR A 157 4.42 14.90 -17.32
CA THR A 157 3.71 16.18 -17.15
C THR A 157 3.42 16.48 -15.69
N THR A 158 2.95 17.68 -15.40
CA THR A 158 2.44 18.04 -14.06
C THR A 158 1.20 17.21 -13.71
N LEU A 159 0.36 16.87 -14.70
CA LEU A 159 -0.87 16.10 -14.50
C LEU A 159 -0.59 14.64 -14.18
N SER A 160 0.53 14.08 -14.63
CA SER A 160 0.95 12.70 -14.37
C SER A 160 1.56 12.48 -12.99
N GLN A 161 1.81 13.54 -12.19
CA GLN A 161 2.33 13.33 -10.85
C GLN A 161 1.39 12.45 -10.02
N LYS A 162 1.95 11.45 -9.34
CA LYS A 162 1.19 10.61 -8.41
C LYS A 162 0.71 11.47 -7.26
N TYR A 163 -0.60 11.49 -7.02
CA TYR A 163 -1.24 12.50 -6.18
C TYR A 163 -2.06 11.87 -5.07
N TRP A 164 -2.06 12.51 -3.88
CA TRP A 164 -2.76 12.06 -2.69
C TRP A 164 -2.25 10.71 -2.15
N ILE A 165 -0.95 10.49 -2.26
CA ILE A 165 -0.31 9.23 -1.92
C ILE A 165 -0.06 9.14 -0.42
N SER A 166 -0.87 8.35 0.27
CA SER A 166 -0.72 8.07 1.70
C SER A 166 0.55 7.27 1.98
N ASN A 167 1.18 7.53 3.14
CA ASN A 167 2.51 7.05 3.54
C ASN A 167 3.68 7.65 2.74
N GLY A 168 3.40 8.46 1.72
CA GLY A 168 4.41 8.87 0.74
C GLY A 168 5.38 9.93 1.24
N PHE A 169 4.94 10.85 2.14
CA PHE A 169 5.79 11.98 2.50
C PHE A 169 6.86 11.65 3.54
N ASN A 170 6.50 11.06 4.68
CA ASN A 170 7.45 10.81 5.76
C ASN A 170 8.03 9.40 5.79
N HIS A 171 7.22 8.36 5.51
CA HIS A 171 7.56 7.04 6.01
C HIS A 171 7.89 5.99 4.95
N ALA A 172 7.25 6.03 3.77
CA ALA A 172 7.52 5.04 2.73
C ALA A 172 8.94 5.15 2.19
N ASN A 173 9.64 4.02 2.13
CA ASN A 173 10.92 3.88 1.43
C ASN A 173 10.77 3.22 0.05
N ASN A 174 9.60 2.63 -0.22
CA ASN A 174 9.24 2.04 -1.49
C ASN A 174 7.87 2.52 -1.95
N SER A 175 7.66 2.55 -3.26
CA SER A 175 6.37 2.80 -3.89
C SER A 175 5.99 1.65 -4.81
N LEU A 176 4.72 1.27 -4.83
CA LEU A 176 4.16 0.43 -5.89
C LEU A 176 3.55 1.37 -6.93
N VAL A 177 4.26 1.59 -8.04
CA VAL A 177 3.88 2.53 -9.09
C VAL A 177 3.12 1.80 -10.18
N PHE A 178 1.93 2.29 -10.50
CA PHE A 178 1.17 1.87 -11.67
C PHE A 178 1.53 2.81 -12.82
N ALA A 179 1.91 2.22 -13.96
CA ALA A 179 2.40 2.96 -15.11
C ALA A 179 2.06 2.26 -16.44
N GLN A 180 1.90 3.05 -17.49
CA GLN A 180 1.80 2.55 -18.86
C GLN A 180 3.12 1.88 -19.24
N THR A 181 3.07 0.61 -19.58
CA THR A 181 4.25 -0.21 -19.91
C THR A 181 4.57 -0.05 -21.38
N ILE A 182 5.72 0.55 -21.68
CA ILE A 182 6.18 0.78 -23.06
C ILE A 182 7.30 -0.21 -23.38
N VAL A 183 7.08 -1.05 -24.39
CA VAL A 183 8.05 -2.05 -24.85
C VAL A 183 8.24 -1.91 -26.36
N ASN A 184 9.45 -1.66 -26.82
CA ASN A 184 9.79 -1.42 -28.25
C ASN A 184 8.90 -0.33 -28.89
N GLY A 185 8.62 0.76 -28.14
CA GLY A 185 7.77 1.86 -28.58
C GLY A 185 6.25 1.59 -28.54
N LYS A 186 5.82 0.38 -28.19
CA LYS A 186 4.41 0.01 -28.10
C LYS A 186 3.91 0.11 -26.66
N ASN A 187 2.75 0.73 -26.44
CA ASN A 187 2.06 0.74 -25.15
C ASN A 187 1.33 -0.59 -24.94
N GLU A 188 1.74 -1.35 -23.94
CA GLU A 188 1.16 -2.64 -23.55
C GLU A 188 0.15 -2.51 -22.40
N GLY A 189 -0.17 -1.28 -21.95
CA GLY A 189 -1.11 -0.97 -20.90
C GLY A 189 -0.49 -0.90 -19.51
N VAL A 190 -1.34 -0.68 -18.51
CA VAL A 190 -0.91 -0.43 -17.13
C VAL A 190 -0.45 -1.72 -16.45
N ASN A 191 0.74 -1.66 -15.83
CA ASN A 191 1.26 -2.67 -14.93
C ASN A 191 1.81 -2.01 -13.66
N ALA A 192 2.15 -2.81 -12.66
CA ALA A 192 2.66 -2.35 -11.37
C ALA A 192 4.16 -2.62 -11.24
N PHE A 193 4.89 -1.64 -10.70
CA PHE A 193 6.34 -1.68 -10.54
C PHE A 193 6.72 -1.31 -9.11
N LEU A 194 7.61 -2.10 -8.49
CA LEU A 194 8.22 -1.74 -7.22
C LEU A 194 9.32 -0.70 -7.49
N VAL A 195 9.19 0.47 -6.90
CA VAL A 195 10.15 1.56 -7.08
C VAL A 195 10.65 2.03 -5.72
N PRO A 196 11.90 1.81 -5.35
CA PRO A 196 12.51 2.45 -4.20
C PRO A 196 12.46 3.98 -4.36
N ILE A 197 12.04 4.69 -3.32
CA ILE A 197 11.89 6.15 -3.36
C ILE A 197 12.79 6.87 -2.36
N ARG A 198 13.30 6.16 -1.36
CA ARG A 198 14.22 6.70 -0.35
C ARG A 198 15.37 5.77 -0.07
N ASP A 199 16.50 6.35 0.24
CA ASP A 199 17.63 5.64 0.80
C ASP A 199 17.29 5.12 2.21
N THR A 200 17.60 3.85 2.47
CA THR A 200 17.21 3.18 3.72
C THR A 200 17.99 3.66 4.96
N LYS A 201 19.13 4.32 4.78
CA LYS A 201 19.97 4.81 5.89
C LYS A 201 19.70 6.28 6.18
N SER A 202 19.75 7.12 5.15
CA SER A 202 19.57 8.57 5.27
C SER A 202 18.12 9.01 5.23
N HIS A 203 17.23 8.14 4.72
CA HIS A 203 15.81 8.42 4.44
C HIS A 203 15.57 9.56 3.44
N ASN A 204 16.61 10.03 2.76
CA ASN A 204 16.48 11.04 1.72
C ASN A 204 15.87 10.45 0.45
N PRO A 205 15.12 11.25 -0.34
CA PRO A 205 14.66 10.83 -1.66
C PRO A 205 15.82 10.36 -2.55
N LEU A 206 15.60 9.28 -3.30
CA LEU A 206 16.57 8.78 -4.26
C LEU A 206 16.66 9.70 -5.49
N PRO A 207 17.77 9.67 -6.25
CA PRO A 207 17.92 10.46 -7.47
C PRO A 207 16.74 10.25 -8.44
N GLY A 208 16.22 11.34 -8.97
CA GLY A 208 15.07 11.33 -9.89
C GLY A 208 13.70 11.24 -9.19
N VAL A 209 13.63 11.04 -7.88
CA VAL A 209 12.38 11.04 -7.13
C VAL A 209 12.17 12.39 -6.45
N THR A 210 11.04 13.02 -6.72
CA THR A 210 10.59 14.24 -6.01
C THR A 210 9.37 13.90 -5.17
N ILE A 211 9.40 14.26 -3.89
CA ILE A 211 8.32 14.02 -2.93
C ILE A 211 7.91 15.34 -2.31
N VAL A 212 6.64 15.69 -2.46
CA VAL A 212 6.09 16.97 -1.98
C VAL A 212 5.00 16.67 -0.95
N ASP A 213 5.07 17.33 0.22
CA ASP A 213 4.04 17.23 1.26
C ASP A 213 2.74 17.89 0.79
N MET A 214 1.63 17.21 1.00
CA MET A 214 0.30 17.75 0.73
C MET A 214 -0.19 18.68 1.86
N GLY A 215 0.56 18.80 2.95
CA GLY A 215 0.29 19.71 4.06
C GLY A 215 -0.86 19.28 4.96
N VAL A 216 -1.48 20.28 5.58
CA VAL A 216 -2.57 20.12 6.54
C VAL A 216 -3.88 19.83 5.82
N LYS A 217 -4.62 18.87 6.35
CA LYS A 217 -5.93 18.44 5.85
C LYS A 217 -7.03 18.75 6.87
N MET A 218 -8.27 18.71 6.45
CA MET A 218 -9.42 18.85 7.33
C MET A 218 -9.47 17.75 8.42
N GLY A 219 -8.96 16.56 8.11
CA GLY A 219 -8.89 15.43 9.05
C GLY A 219 -7.75 14.47 8.71
N LEU A 220 -7.55 13.45 9.56
CA LEU A 220 -6.55 12.40 9.39
C LEU A 220 -5.11 12.93 9.19
N ASN A 221 -4.74 13.96 9.93
CA ASN A 221 -3.44 14.62 9.78
C ASN A 221 -2.25 13.74 10.20
N GLY A 222 -2.49 12.63 10.90
CA GLY A 222 -1.48 11.58 11.14
C GLY A 222 -1.11 10.79 9.89
N VAL A 223 -1.86 10.91 8.79
CA VAL A 223 -1.50 10.33 7.48
C VAL A 223 -0.69 11.35 6.70
N ASP A 224 0.52 10.96 6.32
CA ASP A 224 1.44 11.77 5.53
C ASP A 224 1.18 11.57 4.03
N ASN A 225 0.28 12.39 3.46
CA ASN A 225 -0.02 12.38 2.04
C ASN A 225 1.04 13.15 1.25
N ALA A 226 1.39 12.63 0.08
CA ALA A 226 2.37 13.23 -0.82
C ALA A 226 1.88 13.33 -2.26
N ALA A 227 2.50 14.25 -3.01
CA ALA A 227 2.62 14.17 -4.45
C ALA A 227 4.03 13.63 -4.79
N LEU A 228 4.11 12.65 -5.70
CA LEU A 228 5.37 12.06 -6.14
C LEU A 228 5.57 12.26 -7.63
N LYS A 229 6.82 12.59 -8.02
CA LYS A 229 7.26 12.67 -9.41
C LYS A 229 8.46 11.78 -9.62
N TYR A 230 8.51 11.14 -10.76
CA TYR A 230 9.61 10.30 -11.21
C TYR A 230 10.21 10.91 -12.46
N ASN A 231 11.48 11.27 -12.40
CA ASN A 231 12.23 11.79 -13.55
C ASN A 231 13.23 10.74 -14.00
N ASN A 232 12.81 9.89 -14.93
CA ASN A 232 13.63 8.83 -15.51
C ASN A 232 14.28 7.90 -14.46
N VAL A 233 13.51 7.53 -13.44
CA VAL A 233 13.96 6.63 -12.37
C VAL A 233 14.10 5.21 -12.93
N ARG A 234 15.29 4.64 -12.80
CA ARG A 234 15.61 3.31 -13.32
C ARG A 234 15.39 2.25 -12.25
N VAL A 235 14.70 1.18 -12.62
CA VAL A 235 14.50 0.01 -11.77
C VAL A 235 14.80 -1.28 -12.56
N PRO A 236 15.36 -2.30 -11.92
CA PRO A 236 15.58 -3.60 -12.57
C PRO A 236 14.29 -4.16 -13.17
N ARG A 237 14.40 -4.89 -14.29
CA ARG A 237 13.28 -5.59 -14.92
C ARG A 237 12.48 -6.44 -13.92
N GLU A 238 13.18 -7.02 -12.98
CA GLU A 238 12.62 -7.89 -11.92
C GLU A 238 11.67 -7.15 -10.98
N PHE A 239 11.66 -5.81 -10.97
CA PHE A 239 10.76 -5.00 -10.13
C PHE A 239 9.37 -4.82 -10.74
N MET A 240 9.16 -5.27 -11.99
CA MET A 240 7.82 -5.41 -12.54
C MET A 240 7.08 -6.56 -11.83
N MET A 241 5.88 -6.29 -11.33
CA MET A 241 4.97 -7.32 -10.82
C MET A 241 4.50 -8.20 -11.97
N ASN A 242 4.83 -9.49 -11.95
CA ASN A 242 4.84 -10.29 -13.18
C ASN A 242 3.86 -11.47 -13.21
N ARG A 243 2.80 -11.43 -12.41
CA ARG A 243 1.80 -12.51 -12.39
C ARG A 243 0.97 -12.58 -13.67
N TYR A 244 0.56 -11.45 -14.21
CA TYR A 244 -0.33 -11.37 -15.37
C TYR A 244 0.37 -10.89 -16.64
N ALA A 245 1.53 -10.29 -16.53
CA ALA A 245 2.35 -9.86 -17.65
C ALA A 245 3.83 -9.80 -17.25
N ASP A 246 4.74 -10.11 -18.15
CA ASP A 246 6.18 -9.99 -17.94
C ASP A 246 6.82 -9.48 -19.22
N VAL A 247 8.05 -8.96 -19.10
CA VAL A 247 8.91 -8.59 -20.23
C VAL A 247 10.17 -9.45 -20.15
N THR A 248 10.50 -10.15 -21.24
CA THR A 248 11.75 -10.94 -21.27
C THR A 248 12.98 -10.03 -21.31
N PRO A 249 14.17 -10.53 -20.95
CA PRO A 249 15.40 -9.74 -21.08
C PRO A 249 15.64 -9.20 -22.50
N GLU A 250 15.13 -9.90 -23.52
CA GLU A 250 15.22 -9.52 -24.94
C GLU A 250 14.18 -8.47 -25.37
N GLY A 251 13.33 -8.01 -24.42
CA GLY A 251 12.31 -6.99 -24.68
C GLY A 251 11.06 -7.54 -25.36
N VAL A 252 10.67 -8.78 -25.07
CA VAL A 252 9.40 -9.33 -25.55
C VAL A 252 8.37 -9.26 -24.43
N PHE A 253 7.28 -8.52 -24.65
CA PHE A 253 6.15 -8.48 -23.73
C PHE A 253 5.34 -9.77 -23.84
N LYS A 254 5.02 -10.39 -22.70
CA LYS A 254 4.21 -11.62 -22.59
C LYS A 254 3.06 -11.41 -21.61
N SER A 255 1.86 -11.79 -21.99
CA SER A 255 0.69 -11.81 -21.10
C SER A 255 -0.30 -12.88 -21.57
N GLU A 256 -0.82 -13.64 -20.62
CA GLU A 256 -1.94 -14.56 -20.87
C GLU A 256 -3.27 -13.81 -21.04
N VAL A 257 -3.38 -12.61 -20.45
CA VAL A 257 -4.55 -11.73 -20.57
C VAL A 257 -4.36 -10.84 -21.79
N LYS A 258 -4.98 -11.21 -22.92
CA LYS A 258 -4.76 -10.55 -24.21
C LYS A 258 -5.28 -9.11 -24.28
N LEU A 259 -6.43 -8.83 -23.66
CA LEU A 259 -7.08 -7.53 -23.74
C LEU A 259 -6.56 -6.57 -22.68
N VAL A 260 -6.10 -5.38 -23.10
CA VAL A 260 -5.53 -4.34 -22.22
C VAL A 260 -6.50 -3.95 -21.09
N PRO A 261 -7.81 -3.71 -21.31
CA PRO A 261 -8.72 -3.40 -20.23
C PRO A 261 -8.84 -4.51 -19.18
N GLN A 262 -8.85 -5.76 -19.61
CA GLN A 262 -8.90 -6.90 -18.69
C GLN A 262 -7.62 -6.99 -17.83
N ARG A 263 -6.43 -6.70 -18.40
CA ARG A 263 -5.20 -6.63 -17.62
C ARG A 263 -5.26 -5.53 -16.56
N PHE A 264 -5.78 -4.36 -16.92
CA PHE A 264 -5.96 -3.27 -15.95
C PHE A 264 -6.79 -3.70 -14.75
N PHE A 265 -7.94 -4.35 -14.96
CA PHE A 265 -8.76 -4.87 -13.87
C PHE A 265 -8.04 -5.91 -13.01
N LYS A 266 -7.25 -6.81 -13.63
CA LYS A 266 -6.44 -7.79 -12.90
C LYS A 266 -5.36 -7.13 -12.05
N VAL A 267 -4.68 -6.13 -12.57
CA VAL A 267 -3.61 -5.41 -11.87
C VAL A 267 -4.16 -4.56 -10.72
N THR A 268 -5.39 -4.07 -10.83
CA THR A 268 -6.05 -3.24 -9.80
C THR A 268 -7.05 -4.00 -8.91
N GLU A 269 -7.12 -5.32 -9.01
CA GLU A 269 -8.09 -6.17 -8.30
C GLU A 269 -8.09 -5.96 -6.78
N ARG A 270 -6.93 -5.59 -6.20
CA ARG A 270 -6.80 -5.35 -4.76
C ARG A 270 -7.68 -4.21 -4.25
N LEU A 271 -8.13 -3.30 -5.11
CA LEU A 271 -9.09 -2.27 -4.74
C LEU A 271 -10.44 -2.84 -4.28
N LEU A 272 -10.82 -4.05 -4.74
CA LEU A 272 -12.05 -4.72 -4.29
C LEU A 272 -11.97 -5.12 -2.81
N SER A 273 -10.89 -5.80 -2.41
CA SER A 273 -10.67 -6.16 -1.00
C SER A 273 -10.50 -4.91 -0.12
N GLY A 274 -9.91 -3.84 -0.66
CA GLY A 274 -9.80 -2.55 0.02
C GLY A 274 -11.16 -1.99 0.43
N ARG A 275 -12.21 -2.11 -0.40
CA ARG A 275 -13.56 -1.67 -0.03
C ARG A 275 -14.13 -2.48 1.14
N ILE A 276 -13.89 -3.79 1.19
CA ILE A 276 -14.31 -4.64 2.30
C ILE A 276 -13.54 -4.25 3.58
N CYS A 277 -12.24 -4.01 3.48
CA CYS A 277 -11.42 -3.53 4.59
C CYS A 277 -11.95 -2.20 5.15
N ILE A 278 -12.33 -1.25 4.28
CA ILE A 278 -12.91 0.03 4.71
C ILE A 278 -14.26 -0.19 5.41
N ALA A 279 -15.11 -1.09 4.92
CA ALA A 279 -16.37 -1.43 5.61
C ALA A 279 -16.10 -1.99 7.02
N ALA A 280 -15.11 -2.88 7.17
CA ALA A 280 -14.68 -3.38 8.48
C ALA A 280 -14.16 -2.25 9.39
N MET A 281 -13.39 -1.30 8.84
CA MET A 281 -12.94 -0.11 9.58
C MET A 281 -14.12 0.73 10.08
N CYS A 282 -15.16 0.93 9.26
CA CYS A 282 -16.36 1.67 9.67
C CYS A 282 -17.08 0.97 10.82
N ILE A 283 -17.20 -0.37 10.77
CA ILE A 283 -17.78 -1.17 11.86
C ILE A 283 -16.96 -1.00 13.14
N GLY A 284 -15.64 -1.08 13.05
CA GLY A 284 -14.73 -0.88 14.18
C GLY A 284 -14.90 0.51 14.82
N ALA A 285 -14.90 1.56 14.00
CA ALA A 285 -15.10 2.93 14.47
C ALA A 285 -16.45 3.11 15.16
N GLN A 286 -17.53 2.50 14.64
CA GLN A 286 -18.85 2.51 15.27
C GLN A 286 -18.83 1.81 16.63
N LYS A 287 -18.19 0.63 16.74
CA LYS A 287 -18.05 -0.10 17.99
C LYS A 287 -17.30 0.70 19.07
N ALA A 288 -16.35 1.52 18.67
CA ALA A 288 -15.62 2.40 19.60
C ALA A 288 -16.46 3.58 20.11
N CYS A 289 -17.57 3.91 19.44
CA CYS A 289 -18.50 4.97 19.86
C CYS A 289 -19.63 4.46 20.76
N LEU A 290 -19.81 3.14 20.89
CA LEU A 290 -20.82 2.51 21.76
C LEU A 290 -20.26 2.22 23.15
#